data_61c3c293a3952dab38b07d85e8555566
#
_entry.id   61c3c293a3952dab38b07d85e8555566
#
_cell.length_a   1.000
_cell.length_b   1.000
_cell.length_c   1.000
_cell.angle_alpha   90.00
_cell.angle_beta   90.00
_cell.angle_gamma   90.00
#
_symmetry.space_group_name_H-M   'P 1'
#
loop_
_entity.id
_entity.type
_entity.pdbx_description
1 polymer ?
#
loop_
_entity_poly.entity_id
_entity_poly.type
_entity_poly.pdbx_seq_one_letter_code
_entity_poly.pdbx_strand_id
1 'polypeptide(L)'
;MEAWFIRKTLPSLFLSGLFMGLGMASKWIGIYAAVGLAVLFFTIFGTRTKEYIAARRELAEEKALSAERRAQCENITSKYPKRALWTILCCVLFFVVIPLGIYIGSYYQFLRIDAPHHGLKEVWNYQLHMFNYHKGVFESHPFESSWWQWPLDIRNIWYYVSDSMPQGWVSSISALGNPAVWWTGLGCLIWCVVRAVQGYGKRDKRIWWVVIGFAANFLPWVLVPRVTFVYHYFASVPFIILATVLFFEDLYDKKTWAKPALWCWSLRSTRCSIRCSPASR
;
A
#
# COMPACT_ATOMS: atom_id res chain seq x y z
N MET A 1 4.64 -25.97 -10.49
CA MET A 1 4.98 -24.58 -10.94
C MET A 1 4.18 -24.10 -12.17
N GLU A 2 3.50 -24.95 -12.88
CA GLU A 2 2.85 -24.62 -14.16
C GLU A 2 1.52 -23.86 -14.10
N ALA A 3 0.78 -23.91 -13.01
CA ALA A 3 -0.54 -23.29 -12.91
C ALA A 3 -0.52 -21.83 -12.45
N TRP A 4 0.67 -21.25 -12.27
CA TRP A 4 0.84 -20.05 -11.43
C TRP A 4 0.50 -18.73 -12.11
N PHE A 5 0.58 -18.64 -13.45
CA PHE A 5 0.55 -17.33 -14.08
C PHE A 5 -0.83 -16.82 -14.55
N ILE A 6 -1.82 -17.63 -14.82
CA ILE A 6 -3.05 -17.07 -15.42
C ILE A 6 -4.33 -17.48 -14.69
N ARG A 7 -4.56 -18.75 -14.36
CA ARG A 7 -5.90 -19.16 -13.86
C ARG A 7 -6.18 -18.85 -12.40
N LYS A 8 -5.16 -18.89 -11.52
CA LYS A 8 -5.36 -18.63 -10.07
C LYS A 8 -5.11 -17.17 -9.67
N THR A 9 -4.44 -16.38 -10.50
CA THR A 9 -4.04 -15.00 -10.19
C THR A 9 -4.94 -13.94 -10.83
N LEU A 10 -5.68 -14.24 -11.88
CA LEU A 10 -6.56 -13.28 -12.53
C LEU A 10 -7.61 -12.64 -11.60
N PRO A 11 -8.33 -13.40 -10.76
CA PRO A 11 -9.27 -12.78 -9.82
C PRO A 11 -8.59 -11.82 -8.84
N SER A 12 -7.41 -12.19 -8.34
CA SER A 12 -6.66 -11.35 -7.41
C SER A 12 -6.12 -10.08 -8.09
N LEU A 13 -5.64 -10.19 -9.33
CA LEU A 13 -5.22 -9.03 -10.13
C LEU A 13 -6.40 -8.11 -10.43
N PHE A 14 -7.53 -8.66 -10.82
CA PHE A 14 -8.77 -7.90 -11.05
C PHE A 14 -9.21 -7.15 -9.77
N LEU A 15 -9.30 -7.84 -8.64
CA LEU A 15 -9.65 -7.23 -7.36
C LEU A 15 -8.65 -6.15 -6.95
N SER A 16 -7.35 -6.36 -7.15
CA SER A 16 -6.33 -5.35 -6.86
C SER A 16 -6.53 -4.09 -7.71
N GLY A 17 -6.81 -4.24 -9.01
CA GLY A 17 -7.10 -3.12 -9.90
C GLY A 17 -8.40 -2.40 -9.56
N LEU A 18 -9.45 -3.16 -9.21
CA LEU A 18 -10.74 -2.62 -8.76
C LEU A 18 -10.58 -1.76 -7.51
N PHE A 19 -9.96 -2.31 -6.45
CA PHE A 19 -9.75 -1.56 -5.21
C PHE A 19 -8.78 -0.39 -5.38
N MET A 20 -7.78 -0.51 -6.25
CA MET A 20 -6.93 0.62 -6.60
C MET A 20 -7.74 1.75 -7.26
N GLY A 21 -8.63 1.42 -8.20
CA GLY A 21 -9.50 2.39 -8.84
C GLY A 21 -10.44 3.08 -7.85
N LEU A 22 -11.06 2.34 -6.95
CA LEU A 22 -11.91 2.88 -5.88
C LEU A 22 -11.10 3.77 -4.93
N GLY A 23 -9.89 3.37 -4.57
CA GLY A 23 -8.98 4.17 -3.74
C GLY A 23 -8.59 5.48 -4.42
N MET A 24 -8.26 5.46 -5.72
CA MET A 24 -7.92 6.66 -6.48
C MET A 24 -9.13 7.60 -6.64
N ALA A 25 -10.32 7.05 -6.85
CA ALA A 25 -11.56 7.83 -6.93
C ALA A 25 -11.93 8.49 -5.60
N SER A 26 -11.53 7.88 -4.47
CA SER A 26 -11.73 8.47 -3.14
C SER A 26 -10.68 9.52 -2.81
N LYS A 27 -9.41 9.28 -3.13
CA LYS A 27 -8.30 10.20 -2.88
C LYS A 27 -7.09 9.85 -3.75
N TRP A 28 -6.44 10.87 -4.34
CA TRP A 28 -5.27 10.68 -5.21
C TRP A 28 -4.09 9.95 -4.57
N ILE A 29 -4.01 9.88 -3.26
CA ILE A 29 -3.01 9.08 -2.54
C ILE A 29 -3.03 7.59 -2.95
N GLY A 30 -4.15 7.10 -3.46
CA GLY A 30 -4.25 5.74 -4.02
C GLY A 30 -3.24 5.46 -5.15
N ILE A 31 -2.75 6.50 -5.84
CA ILE A 31 -1.70 6.38 -6.86
C ILE A 31 -0.38 5.85 -6.26
N TYR A 32 -0.08 6.20 -5.02
CA TYR A 32 1.13 5.74 -4.35
C TYR A 32 1.13 4.22 -4.15
N ALA A 33 -0.03 3.63 -3.83
CA ALA A 33 -0.16 2.18 -3.77
C ALA A 33 0.09 1.52 -5.15
N ALA A 34 -0.34 2.17 -6.24
CA ALA A 34 -0.08 1.68 -7.60
C ALA A 34 1.43 1.60 -7.92
N VAL A 35 2.24 2.55 -7.43
CA VAL A 35 3.70 2.50 -7.56
C VAL A 35 4.27 1.27 -6.86
N GLY A 36 3.83 0.97 -5.65
CA GLY A 36 4.24 -0.24 -4.91
C GLY A 36 3.87 -1.53 -5.65
N LEU A 37 2.64 -1.60 -6.17
CA LEU A 37 2.19 -2.74 -6.99
C LEU A 37 3.02 -2.88 -8.27
N ALA A 38 3.35 -1.77 -8.93
CA ALA A 38 4.21 -1.78 -10.12
C ALA A 38 5.61 -2.30 -9.81
N VAL A 39 6.23 -1.87 -8.71
CA VAL A 39 7.55 -2.38 -8.28
C VAL A 39 7.51 -3.89 -8.06
N LEU A 40 6.50 -4.39 -7.36
CA LEU A 40 6.31 -5.83 -7.12
C LEU A 40 6.11 -6.58 -8.45
N PHE A 41 5.25 -6.06 -9.31
CA PHE A 41 4.98 -6.64 -10.63
C PHE A 41 6.25 -6.75 -11.48
N PHE A 42 6.97 -5.63 -11.68
CA PHE A 42 8.17 -5.62 -12.52
C PHE A 42 9.31 -6.47 -11.94
N THR A 43 9.43 -6.57 -10.62
CA THR A 43 10.40 -7.45 -9.98
C THR A 43 10.10 -8.91 -10.29
N ILE A 44 8.85 -9.34 -10.15
CA ILE A 44 8.43 -10.71 -10.45
C ILE A 44 8.53 -10.99 -11.95
N PHE A 45 8.03 -10.07 -12.78
CA PHE A 45 8.06 -10.18 -14.23
C PHE A 45 9.50 -10.28 -14.76
N GLY A 46 10.40 -9.41 -14.27
CA GLY A 46 11.82 -9.45 -14.63
C GLY A 46 12.51 -10.75 -14.22
N THR A 47 12.17 -11.32 -13.06
CA THR A 47 12.69 -12.63 -12.65
C THR A 47 12.27 -13.73 -13.62
N ARG A 48 11.02 -13.73 -14.08
CA ARG A 48 10.51 -14.70 -15.06
C ARG A 48 11.11 -14.51 -16.44
N THR A 49 11.34 -13.26 -16.83
CA THR A 49 12.07 -12.95 -18.09
C THR A 49 13.49 -13.49 -18.06
N LYS A 50 14.20 -13.34 -16.93
CA LYS A 50 15.55 -13.91 -16.75
C LYS A 50 15.54 -15.43 -16.83
N GLU A 51 14.56 -16.11 -16.22
CA GLU A 51 14.39 -17.56 -16.30
C GLU A 51 14.17 -18.02 -17.77
N TYR A 52 13.36 -17.29 -18.51
CA TYR A 52 13.12 -17.54 -19.94
C TYR A 52 14.40 -17.38 -20.79
N ILE A 53 15.14 -16.28 -20.59
CA ILE A 53 16.38 -16.01 -21.30
C ILE A 53 17.42 -17.10 -20.99
N ALA A 54 17.55 -17.49 -19.72
CA ALA A 54 18.46 -18.56 -19.31
C ALA A 54 18.09 -19.91 -19.96
N ALA A 55 16.79 -20.29 -19.91
CA ALA A 55 16.32 -21.52 -20.53
C ALA A 55 16.57 -21.54 -22.06
N ARG A 56 16.34 -20.41 -22.74
CA ARG A 56 16.60 -20.26 -24.16
C ARG A 56 18.09 -20.40 -24.49
N ARG A 57 18.94 -19.84 -23.66
CA ARG A 57 20.40 -19.93 -23.81
C ARG A 57 20.90 -21.34 -23.58
N GLU A 58 20.43 -22.03 -22.52
CA GLU A 58 20.78 -23.43 -22.26
C GLU A 58 20.42 -24.36 -23.44
N LEU A 59 19.26 -24.13 -24.08
CA LEU A 59 18.85 -24.89 -25.27
C LEU A 59 19.71 -24.58 -26.51
N ALA A 60 20.21 -23.35 -26.66
CA ALA A 60 21.02 -22.91 -27.78
C ALA A 60 22.50 -23.35 -27.68
N GLU A 61 23.01 -23.54 -26.46
CA GLU A 61 24.42 -23.93 -26.26
C GLU A 61 24.70 -25.43 -26.48
N GLU A 62 23.72 -26.21 -26.92
CA GLU A 62 23.82 -27.68 -27.21
C GLU A 62 24.55 -28.50 -26.12
N LYS A 63 24.63 -27.98 -24.90
CA LYS A 63 25.19 -28.70 -23.77
C LYS A 63 24.43 -30.02 -23.56
N ALA A 64 25.13 -31.07 -23.10
CA ALA A 64 24.52 -32.31 -22.69
C ALA A 64 23.60 -32.10 -21.48
N LEU A 65 22.40 -31.59 -21.74
CA LEU A 65 21.35 -31.43 -20.73
C LEU A 65 20.72 -32.79 -20.43
N SER A 66 20.40 -33.05 -19.18
CA SER A 66 19.55 -34.20 -18.86
C SER A 66 18.19 -34.05 -19.56
N ALA A 67 17.56 -35.18 -19.93
CA ALA A 67 16.26 -35.18 -20.61
C ALA A 67 15.20 -34.38 -19.85
N GLU A 68 15.21 -34.46 -18.51
CA GLU A 68 14.32 -33.73 -17.63
C GLU A 68 14.57 -32.19 -17.70
N ARG A 69 15.85 -31.77 -17.68
CA ARG A 69 16.20 -30.34 -17.80
C ARG A 69 15.84 -29.77 -19.16
N ARG A 70 16.08 -30.52 -20.23
CA ARG A 70 15.69 -30.12 -21.58
C ARG A 70 14.18 -29.91 -21.67
N ALA A 71 13.38 -30.88 -21.24
CA ALA A 71 11.92 -30.77 -21.25
C ALA A 71 11.43 -29.55 -20.42
N GLN A 72 12.08 -29.23 -19.28
CA GLN A 72 11.78 -28.07 -18.50
C GLN A 72 12.07 -26.75 -19.25
N CYS A 73 13.23 -26.64 -19.93
CA CYS A 73 13.60 -25.47 -20.72
C CYS A 73 12.65 -25.26 -21.89
N GLU A 74 12.30 -26.34 -22.63
CA GLU A 74 11.34 -26.31 -23.74
C GLU A 74 9.96 -25.84 -23.27
N ASN A 75 9.47 -26.34 -22.14
CA ASN A 75 8.20 -25.91 -21.56
C ASN A 75 8.20 -24.42 -21.17
N ILE A 76 9.30 -23.91 -20.58
CA ILE A 76 9.44 -22.48 -20.25
C ILE A 76 9.45 -21.66 -21.55
N THR A 77 10.26 -22.04 -22.52
CA THR A 77 10.50 -21.29 -23.78
C THR A 77 9.24 -21.23 -24.63
N SER A 78 8.47 -22.29 -24.70
CA SER A 78 7.25 -22.36 -25.52
C SER A 78 6.09 -21.58 -24.90
N LYS A 79 5.95 -21.58 -23.57
CA LYS A 79 4.78 -21.00 -22.88
C LYS A 79 4.96 -19.53 -22.46
N TYR A 80 6.20 -19.10 -22.20
CA TYR A 80 6.48 -17.78 -21.65
C TYR A 80 5.98 -16.63 -22.53
N PRO A 81 6.26 -16.53 -23.85
CA PRO A 81 5.90 -15.37 -24.66
C PRO A 81 4.39 -15.09 -24.63
N LYS A 82 3.59 -16.14 -24.84
CA LYS A 82 2.12 -16.03 -24.82
C LYS A 82 1.61 -15.63 -23.44
N ARG A 83 2.17 -16.19 -22.37
CA ARG A 83 1.79 -15.85 -20.99
C ARG A 83 2.19 -14.44 -20.61
N ALA A 84 3.39 -13.99 -21.00
CA ALA A 84 3.86 -12.64 -20.78
C ALA A 84 2.95 -11.61 -21.45
N LEU A 85 2.60 -11.83 -22.72
CA LEU A 85 1.67 -10.97 -23.45
C LEU A 85 0.30 -10.89 -22.75
N TRP A 86 -0.30 -12.05 -22.41
CA TRP A 86 -1.58 -12.08 -21.71
C TRP A 86 -1.53 -11.37 -20.37
N THR A 87 -0.44 -11.56 -19.60
CA THR A 87 -0.27 -10.88 -18.30
C THR A 87 -0.22 -9.37 -18.48
N ILE A 88 0.52 -8.87 -19.48
CA ILE A 88 0.60 -7.43 -19.76
C ILE A 88 -0.78 -6.89 -20.16
N LEU A 89 -1.49 -7.57 -21.06
CA LEU A 89 -2.82 -7.14 -21.50
C LEU A 89 -3.82 -7.10 -20.33
N CYS A 90 -3.81 -8.12 -19.47
CA CYS A 90 -4.63 -8.13 -18.25
C CYS A 90 -4.23 -7.00 -17.29
N CYS A 91 -2.93 -6.72 -17.12
CA CYS A 91 -2.48 -5.62 -16.28
C CYS A 91 -2.92 -4.26 -16.83
N VAL A 92 -2.84 -4.03 -18.14
CA VAL A 92 -3.37 -2.81 -18.75
C VAL A 92 -4.87 -2.67 -18.49
N LEU A 93 -5.63 -3.74 -18.69
CA LEU A 93 -7.07 -3.72 -18.42
C LEU A 93 -7.38 -3.44 -16.95
N PHE A 94 -6.73 -4.15 -16.02
CA PHE A 94 -7.08 -4.11 -14.60
C PHE A 94 -6.49 -2.90 -13.87
N PHE A 95 -5.31 -2.42 -14.27
CA PHE A 95 -4.61 -1.34 -13.56
C PHE A 95 -4.60 0.01 -14.29
N VAL A 96 -5.13 0.06 -15.52
CA VAL A 96 -5.28 1.31 -16.27
C VAL A 96 -6.75 1.53 -16.63
N VAL A 97 -7.34 0.63 -17.43
CA VAL A 97 -8.69 0.84 -17.99
C VAL A 97 -9.76 0.86 -16.90
N ILE A 98 -9.77 -0.14 -16.03
CA ILE A 98 -10.77 -0.23 -14.93
C ILE A 98 -10.62 0.93 -13.94
N PRO A 99 -9.44 1.25 -13.38
CA PRO A 99 -9.29 2.40 -12.49
C PRO A 99 -9.68 3.73 -13.13
N LEU A 100 -9.31 3.95 -14.40
CA LEU A 100 -9.70 5.15 -15.12
C LEU A 100 -11.22 5.23 -15.31
N GLY A 101 -11.85 4.10 -15.67
CA GLY A 101 -13.31 4.02 -15.78
C GLY A 101 -14.03 4.32 -14.46
N ILE A 102 -13.53 3.77 -13.35
CA ILE A 102 -14.07 4.05 -12.01
C ILE A 102 -13.86 5.52 -11.64
N TYR A 103 -12.68 6.06 -11.90
CA TYR A 103 -12.35 7.45 -11.62
C TYR A 103 -13.25 8.43 -12.38
N ILE A 104 -13.40 8.24 -13.70
CA ILE A 104 -14.32 9.06 -14.52
C ILE A 104 -15.76 8.85 -14.08
N GLY A 105 -16.16 7.60 -13.79
CA GLY A 105 -17.49 7.27 -13.31
C GLY A 105 -17.83 7.92 -11.96
N SER A 106 -16.83 8.20 -11.11
CA SER A 106 -17.06 8.94 -9.85
C SER A 106 -17.52 10.38 -10.07
N TYR A 107 -17.29 10.95 -11.25
CA TYR A 107 -17.79 12.26 -11.65
C TYR A 107 -19.20 12.22 -12.26
N TYR A 108 -19.90 11.09 -12.20
CA TYR A 108 -21.24 10.95 -12.81
C TYR A 108 -22.22 12.04 -12.40
N GLN A 109 -22.28 12.40 -11.12
CA GLN A 109 -23.16 13.46 -10.64
C GLN A 109 -22.75 14.84 -11.17
N PHE A 110 -21.45 15.10 -11.24
CA PHE A 110 -20.92 16.35 -11.80
C PHE A 110 -21.25 16.49 -13.29
N LEU A 111 -21.16 15.39 -14.07
CA LEU A 111 -21.47 15.36 -15.48
C LEU A 111 -22.99 15.55 -15.80
N ARG A 112 -23.85 15.41 -14.78
CA ARG A 112 -25.32 15.62 -14.93
C ARG A 112 -25.80 17.04 -14.67
N ILE A 113 -24.89 17.95 -14.32
CA ILE A 113 -25.24 19.36 -14.11
C ILE A 113 -25.38 20.04 -15.48
N ASP A 114 -26.57 20.53 -15.78
CA ASP A 114 -26.90 21.07 -17.10
C ASP A 114 -26.54 22.56 -17.25
N ALA A 115 -26.50 23.31 -16.15
CA ALA A 115 -26.22 24.74 -16.22
C ALA A 115 -25.27 25.18 -15.04
N PRO A 116 -24.03 25.57 -15.35
CA PRO A 116 -23.36 25.47 -16.65
C PRO A 116 -23.11 24.02 -17.08
N HIS A 117 -23.11 23.75 -18.38
CA HIS A 117 -22.90 22.40 -18.90
C HIS A 117 -21.53 21.85 -18.50
N HIS A 118 -21.51 20.63 -17.93
CA HIS A 118 -20.33 19.95 -17.51
C HIS A 118 -20.06 18.69 -18.34
N GLY A 119 -18.98 18.69 -19.12
CA GLY A 119 -18.55 17.57 -19.93
C GLY A 119 -17.22 16.97 -19.45
N LEU A 120 -16.65 16.06 -20.20
CA LEU A 120 -15.34 15.45 -19.90
C LEU A 120 -14.19 16.48 -19.90
N LYS A 121 -14.33 17.56 -20.68
CA LYS A 121 -13.36 18.66 -20.70
C LYS A 121 -13.35 19.39 -19.35
N GLU A 122 -14.49 19.62 -18.76
CA GLU A 122 -14.64 20.27 -17.45
C GLU A 122 -14.10 19.36 -16.36
N VAL A 123 -14.31 18.04 -16.44
CA VAL A 123 -13.65 17.07 -15.53
C VAL A 123 -12.13 17.19 -15.63
N TRP A 124 -11.57 17.29 -16.84
CA TRP A 124 -10.13 17.47 -17.03
C TRP A 124 -9.63 18.79 -16.45
N ASN A 125 -10.32 19.88 -16.73
CA ASN A 125 -9.99 21.20 -16.20
C ASN A 125 -10.03 21.21 -14.67
N TYR A 126 -10.96 20.47 -14.08
CA TYR A 126 -11.06 20.32 -12.63
C TYR A 126 -9.86 19.55 -12.04
N GLN A 127 -9.33 18.53 -12.75
CA GLN A 127 -8.09 17.87 -12.34
C GLN A 127 -6.90 18.85 -12.31
N LEU A 128 -6.77 19.68 -13.36
CA LEU A 128 -5.72 20.69 -13.42
C LEU A 128 -5.87 21.73 -12.30
N HIS A 129 -7.10 22.16 -12.04
CA HIS A 129 -7.38 23.07 -10.93
C HIS A 129 -7.00 22.47 -9.59
N MET A 130 -7.42 21.24 -9.29
CA MET A 130 -7.06 20.53 -8.06
C MET A 130 -5.53 20.37 -7.91
N PHE A 131 -4.85 20.00 -9.00
CA PHE A 131 -3.39 19.86 -8.98
C PHE A 131 -2.70 21.19 -8.66
N ASN A 132 -3.10 22.27 -9.32
CA ASN A 132 -2.54 23.60 -9.12
C ASN A 132 -2.85 24.13 -7.71
N TYR A 133 -4.08 23.93 -7.23
CA TYR A 133 -4.46 24.27 -5.86
C TYR A 133 -3.55 23.57 -4.84
N HIS A 134 -3.42 22.25 -4.94
CA HIS A 134 -2.59 21.49 -4.02
C HIS A 134 -1.10 21.80 -4.13
N LYS A 135 -0.63 22.29 -5.26
CA LYS A 135 0.75 22.74 -5.43
C LYS A 135 1.01 24.09 -4.75
N GLY A 136 -0.02 24.92 -4.62
CA GLY A 136 0.06 26.28 -4.10
C GLY A 136 -0.33 26.47 -2.62
N VAL A 137 -0.69 25.41 -1.88
CA VAL A 137 -1.07 25.51 -0.46
C VAL A 137 0.17 25.60 0.41
N PHE A 138 0.58 26.83 0.74
CA PHE A 138 1.71 27.13 1.61
C PHE A 138 1.30 27.83 2.92
N GLU A 139 -0.01 28.07 3.13
CA GLU A 139 -0.51 28.68 4.34
C GLU A 139 -0.23 27.78 5.54
N SER A 140 0.46 28.31 6.57
CA SER A 140 0.76 27.58 7.79
C SER A 140 -0.53 27.23 8.54
N HIS A 141 -0.58 26.04 9.10
CA HIS A 141 -1.72 25.58 9.89
C HIS A 141 -1.26 25.17 11.29
N PRO A 142 -1.96 25.53 12.38
CA PRO A 142 -1.53 25.22 13.77
C PRO A 142 -1.22 23.75 14.02
N PHE A 143 -1.87 22.83 13.27
CA PHE A 143 -1.70 21.39 13.41
C PHE A 143 -0.96 20.76 12.22
N GLU A 144 -0.25 21.56 11.42
CA GLU A 144 0.61 21.00 10.38
C GLU A 144 1.70 20.12 10.98
N SER A 145 2.05 19.06 10.28
CA SER A 145 3.09 18.14 10.72
C SER A 145 3.87 17.58 9.54
N SER A 146 5.18 17.47 9.72
CA SER A 146 6.09 16.91 8.72
C SER A 146 6.00 15.37 8.71
N TRP A 147 6.30 14.77 7.56
CA TRP A 147 6.25 13.32 7.34
C TRP A 147 6.99 12.49 8.39
N TRP A 148 8.13 12.97 8.91
CA TRP A 148 8.94 12.26 9.92
C TRP A 148 8.31 12.26 11.32
N GLN A 149 7.40 13.20 11.63
CA GLN A 149 6.69 13.30 12.91
C GLN A 149 5.58 12.24 13.02
N TRP A 150 5.02 11.80 11.88
CA TRP A 150 3.86 10.92 11.86
C TRP A 150 4.11 9.54 12.48
N PRO A 151 5.18 8.79 12.13
CA PRO A 151 5.44 7.49 12.75
C PRO A 151 5.62 7.55 14.25
N LEU A 152 6.03 8.73 14.78
CA LEU A 152 6.26 8.97 16.20
C LEU A 152 5.05 9.53 16.92
N ASP A 153 3.96 9.84 16.20
CA ASP A 153 2.73 10.43 16.72
C ASP A 153 2.96 11.75 17.51
N ILE A 154 3.92 12.59 17.05
CA ILE A 154 4.38 13.75 17.76
C ILE A 154 3.36 14.89 17.70
N ARG A 155 2.70 15.08 16.54
CA ARG A 155 1.80 16.21 16.30
C ARG A 155 0.48 15.75 15.73
N ASN A 156 -0.53 15.69 16.60
CA ASN A 156 -1.87 15.26 16.28
C ASN A 156 -2.69 16.44 15.74
N ILE A 157 -3.81 16.19 15.10
CA ILE A 157 -4.71 17.21 14.58
C ILE A 157 -6.03 17.21 15.33
N TRP A 158 -6.51 18.39 15.69
CA TRP A 158 -7.86 18.60 16.15
C TRP A 158 -8.73 19.07 14.99
N TYR A 159 -9.81 18.36 14.75
CA TYR A 159 -10.78 18.70 13.72
C TYR A 159 -11.89 19.60 14.25
N TYR A 160 -12.25 19.43 15.51
CA TYR A 160 -13.35 20.13 16.12
C TYR A 160 -13.17 20.24 17.62
N VAL A 161 -13.54 21.41 18.17
CA VAL A 161 -13.72 21.65 19.60
C VAL A 161 -15.06 22.34 19.77
N SER A 162 -15.90 21.87 20.68
CA SER A 162 -17.21 22.47 20.95
C SER A 162 -17.10 23.67 21.86
N ASP A 163 -17.70 24.79 21.48
CA ASP A 163 -17.79 26.02 22.28
C ASP A 163 -19.02 26.01 23.18
N SER A 164 -19.94 25.06 23.05
CA SER A 164 -21.23 25.01 23.72
C SER A 164 -21.29 24.05 24.92
N MET A 165 -20.14 23.62 25.44
CA MET A 165 -20.09 22.70 26.58
C MET A 165 -20.21 23.42 27.92
N PRO A 166 -20.83 22.79 28.95
CA PRO A 166 -20.84 23.31 30.30
C PRO A 166 -19.43 23.54 30.84
N GLN A 167 -19.30 24.46 31.79
CA GLN A 167 -18.00 24.77 32.39
C GLN A 167 -17.33 23.54 32.98
N GLY A 168 -16.06 23.31 32.62
CA GLY A 168 -15.29 22.14 32.99
C GLY A 168 -15.42 20.93 32.04
N TRP A 169 -16.23 21.04 30.99
CA TRP A 169 -16.37 20.00 29.97
C TRP A 169 -15.78 20.46 28.64
N VAL A 170 -15.12 19.53 27.94
CA VAL A 170 -14.62 19.77 26.59
C VAL A 170 -15.08 18.60 25.68
N SER A 171 -15.67 18.95 24.56
CA SER A 171 -15.95 17.96 23.49
C SER A 171 -15.09 18.29 22.29
N SER A 172 -14.30 17.34 21.84
CA SER A 172 -13.41 17.53 20.70
C SER A 172 -13.33 16.29 19.83
N ILE A 173 -13.04 16.50 18.55
CA ILE A 173 -12.72 15.44 17.58
C ILE A 173 -11.27 15.63 17.16
N SER A 174 -10.43 14.64 17.44
CA SER A 174 -9.02 14.65 17.07
C SER A 174 -8.62 13.38 16.34
N ALA A 175 -7.64 13.51 15.44
CA ALA A 175 -6.98 12.36 14.82
C ALA A 175 -5.59 12.20 15.44
N LEU A 176 -5.38 11.04 16.03
CA LEU A 176 -4.10 10.62 16.62
C LEU A 176 -3.88 9.14 16.32
N GLY A 177 -2.64 8.72 16.31
CA GLY A 177 -2.28 7.31 16.25
C GLY A 177 -2.52 6.62 17.58
N ASN A 178 -2.72 5.30 17.53
CA ASN A 178 -2.61 4.50 18.75
C ASN A 178 -1.11 4.20 19.01
N PRO A 179 -0.48 4.72 20.07
CA PRO A 179 0.95 4.57 20.30
C PRO A 179 1.38 3.09 20.38
N ALA A 180 0.53 2.23 20.97
CA ALA A 180 0.83 0.79 21.03
C ALA A 180 0.92 0.15 19.64
N VAL A 181 0.09 0.57 18.70
CA VAL A 181 0.12 0.07 17.31
C VAL A 181 1.25 0.73 16.51
N TRP A 182 1.40 2.05 16.63
CA TRP A 182 2.32 2.81 15.78
C TRP A 182 3.77 2.57 16.17
N TRP A 183 4.11 2.68 17.45
CA TRP A 183 5.51 2.49 17.91
C TRP A 183 5.96 1.03 17.82
N THR A 184 5.09 0.09 18.23
CA THR A 184 5.38 -1.33 18.03
C THR A 184 5.51 -1.66 16.55
N GLY A 185 4.57 -1.14 15.73
CA GLY A 185 4.59 -1.34 14.28
C GLY A 185 5.83 -0.76 13.61
N LEU A 186 6.30 0.41 14.05
CA LEU A 186 7.54 1.01 13.56
C LEU A 186 8.76 0.14 13.89
N GLY A 187 8.86 -0.37 15.13
CA GLY A 187 9.91 -1.30 15.53
C GLY A 187 9.90 -2.60 14.72
N CYS A 188 8.70 -3.16 14.49
CA CYS A 188 8.54 -4.35 13.67
C CYS A 188 8.82 -4.11 12.18
N LEU A 189 8.53 -2.92 11.67
CA LEU A 189 8.90 -2.53 10.30
C LEU A 189 10.42 -2.43 10.13
N ILE A 190 11.13 -1.84 11.11
CA ILE A 190 12.59 -1.81 11.11
C ILE A 190 13.15 -3.23 11.11
N TRP A 191 12.57 -4.13 11.94
CA TRP A 191 12.93 -5.54 11.91
C TRP A 191 12.70 -6.17 10.52
N CYS A 192 11.57 -5.90 9.86
CA CYS A 192 11.32 -6.37 8.49
C CYS A 192 12.39 -5.89 7.52
N VAL A 193 12.79 -4.61 7.58
CA VAL A 193 13.85 -4.05 6.71
C VAL A 193 15.18 -4.76 6.97
N VAL A 194 15.59 -4.92 8.23
CA VAL A 194 16.82 -5.64 8.59
C VAL A 194 16.79 -7.09 8.06
N ARG A 195 15.66 -7.79 8.23
CA ARG A 195 15.50 -9.15 7.70
C ARG A 195 15.54 -9.20 6.18
N ALA A 196 14.96 -8.24 5.50
CA ALA A 196 15.02 -8.12 4.04
C ALA A 196 16.47 -8.00 3.56
N VAL A 197 17.27 -7.10 4.18
CA VAL A 197 18.69 -6.87 3.86
C VAL A 197 19.54 -8.12 4.18
N GLN A 198 19.28 -8.81 5.28
CA GLN A 198 19.95 -10.07 5.64
C GLN A 198 19.61 -11.25 4.70
N GLY A 199 18.79 -11.03 3.68
CA GLY A 199 18.42 -12.06 2.70
C GLY A 199 17.27 -12.98 3.13
N TYR A 200 16.65 -12.75 4.27
CA TYR A 200 15.47 -13.50 4.70
C TYR A 200 14.28 -13.32 3.73
N GLY A 201 14.19 -12.21 3.03
CA GLY A 201 13.21 -11.99 1.96
C GLY A 201 13.28 -12.97 0.78
N LYS A 202 14.37 -13.74 0.66
CA LYS A 202 14.45 -14.88 -0.28
C LYS A 202 13.64 -16.09 0.20
N ARG A 203 13.52 -16.27 1.52
CA ARG A 203 12.76 -17.34 2.18
C ARG A 203 11.30 -16.96 2.36
N ASP A 204 11.03 -15.74 2.83
CA ASP A 204 9.68 -15.21 3.01
C ASP A 204 9.50 -13.88 2.24
N LYS A 205 8.79 -13.98 1.12
CA LYS A 205 8.51 -12.82 0.24
C LYS A 205 7.54 -11.82 0.85
N ARG A 206 6.78 -12.19 1.88
CA ARG A 206 5.82 -11.30 2.56
C ARG A 206 6.53 -10.11 3.18
N ILE A 207 7.78 -10.28 3.66
CA ILE A 207 8.63 -9.20 4.18
C ILE A 207 8.80 -8.10 3.12
N TRP A 208 9.12 -8.46 1.88
CA TRP A 208 9.25 -7.48 0.81
C TRP A 208 7.93 -6.79 0.45
N TRP A 209 6.80 -7.50 0.51
CA TRP A 209 5.51 -6.89 0.25
C TRP A 209 5.15 -5.83 1.28
N VAL A 210 5.43 -6.08 2.54
CA VAL A 210 5.22 -5.13 3.62
C VAL A 210 6.13 -3.92 3.49
N VAL A 211 7.44 -4.13 3.27
CA VAL A 211 8.42 -3.05 3.14
C VAL A 211 8.13 -2.18 1.91
N ILE A 212 7.87 -2.78 0.75
CA ILE A 212 7.55 -2.04 -0.48
C ILE A 212 6.21 -1.32 -0.36
N GLY A 213 5.20 -1.97 0.22
CA GLY A 213 3.89 -1.37 0.43
C GLY A 213 3.96 -0.16 1.37
N PHE A 214 4.69 -0.27 2.48
CA PHE A 214 4.96 0.87 3.36
C PHE A 214 5.71 1.98 2.62
N ALA A 215 6.83 1.65 1.99
CA ALA A 215 7.68 2.62 1.30
C ALA A 215 6.91 3.37 0.20
N ALA A 216 6.10 2.68 -0.59
CA ALA A 216 5.29 3.28 -1.64
C ALA A 216 4.27 4.30 -1.12
N ASN A 217 3.67 4.05 0.05
CA ASN A 217 2.69 4.96 0.65
C ASN A 217 3.32 6.07 1.50
N PHE A 218 4.54 5.88 1.99
CA PHE A 218 5.20 6.80 2.91
C PHE A 218 6.25 7.70 2.25
N LEU A 219 7.15 7.14 1.42
CA LEU A 219 8.28 7.88 0.85
C LEU A 219 7.87 9.06 -0.05
N PRO A 220 6.76 9.03 -0.82
CA PRO A 220 6.38 10.20 -1.62
C PRO A 220 6.18 11.47 -0.80
N TRP A 221 5.79 11.34 0.48
CA TRP A 221 5.58 12.49 1.35
C TRP A 221 6.86 13.25 1.70
N VAL A 222 8.02 12.62 1.59
CA VAL A 222 9.34 13.27 1.73
C VAL A 222 9.52 14.38 0.68
N LEU A 223 8.90 14.20 -0.49
CA LEU A 223 9.03 15.11 -1.64
C LEU A 223 7.90 16.15 -1.72
N VAL A 224 6.91 16.08 -0.83
CA VAL A 224 5.76 16.99 -0.85
C VAL A 224 6.09 18.26 -0.06
N PRO A 225 6.23 19.43 -0.73
CA PRO A 225 6.67 20.66 -0.06
C PRO A 225 5.55 21.44 0.63
N ARG A 226 4.28 21.05 0.42
CA ARG A 226 3.11 21.72 0.98
C ARG A 226 2.81 21.32 2.41
N VAL A 227 1.92 22.05 3.04
CA VAL A 227 1.37 21.71 4.37
C VAL A 227 0.77 20.30 4.37
N THR A 228 1.18 19.50 5.33
CA THR A 228 0.75 18.12 5.51
C THR A 228 0.33 17.84 6.95
N PHE A 229 -0.36 16.72 7.17
CA PHE A 229 -0.95 16.36 8.47
C PHE A 229 -0.82 14.88 8.75
N VAL A 230 -0.89 14.49 10.01
CA VAL A 230 -0.76 13.10 10.48
C VAL A 230 -1.69 12.11 9.78
N TYR A 231 -2.88 12.52 9.34
CA TYR A 231 -3.82 11.62 8.65
C TYR A 231 -3.30 11.11 7.30
N HIS A 232 -2.29 11.75 6.71
CA HIS A 232 -1.63 11.22 5.51
C HIS A 232 -0.87 9.92 5.78
N TYR A 233 -0.45 9.69 7.03
CA TYR A 233 0.21 8.46 7.44
C TYR A 233 -0.74 7.26 7.52
N PHE A 234 -2.05 7.47 7.63
CA PHE A 234 -3.03 6.39 7.78
C PHE A 234 -3.00 5.36 6.64
N ALA A 235 -2.62 5.77 5.43
CA ALA A 235 -2.42 4.85 4.32
C ALA A 235 -1.24 3.87 4.54
N SER A 236 -0.28 4.23 5.39
CA SER A 236 0.88 3.40 5.75
C SER A 236 0.62 2.48 6.94
N VAL A 237 -0.38 2.78 7.77
CA VAL A 237 -0.68 2.03 9.02
C VAL A 237 -0.96 0.54 8.78
N PRO A 238 -1.71 0.11 7.75
CA PRO A 238 -1.91 -1.31 7.50
C PRO A 238 -0.60 -2.09 7.36
N PHE A 239 0.44 -1.49 6.79
CA PHE A 239 1.72 -2.14 6.57
C PHE A 239 2.53 -2.28 7.86
N ILE A 240 2.47 -1.33 8.79
CA ILE A 240 3.11 -1.50 10.10
C ILE A 240 2.38 -2.54 10.96
N ILE A 241 1.06 -2.69 10.80
CA ILE A 241 0.29 -3.77 11.44
C ILE A 241 0.73 -5.13 10.86
N LEU A 242 0.85 -5.25 9.52
CA LEU A 242 1.35 -6.46 8.89
C LEU A 242 2.79 -6.78 9.30
N ALA A 243 3.66 -5.78 9.45
CA ALA A 243 5.01 -5.96 9.97
C ALA A 243 4.99 -6.54 11.38
N THR A 244 4.07 -6.05 12.22
CA THR A 244 3.88 -6.56 13.59
C THR A 244 3.43 -8.02 13.58
N VAL A 245 2.50 -8.38 12.70
CA VAL A 245 2.05 -9.78 12.54
C VAL A 245 3.20 -10.69 12.13
N LEU A 246 4.01 -10.30 11.12
CA LEU A 246 5.15 -11.09 10.66
C LEU A 246 6.22 -11.25 11.76
N PHE A 247 6.47 -10.22 12.54
CA PHE A 247 7.40 -10.27 13.67
C PHE A 247 6.94 -11.25 14.73
N PHE A 248 5.68 -11.19 15.15
CA PHE A 248 5.16 -12.10 16.17
C PHE A 248 4.99 -13.53 15.65
N GLU A 249 4.68 -13.73 14.37
CA GLU A 249 4.70 -15.05 13.74
C GLU A 249 6.09 -15.68 13.81
N ASP A 250 7.15 -14.95 13.45
CA ASP A 250 8.55 -15.42 13.55
C ASP A 250 8.95 -15.74 15.01
N LEU A 251 8.49 -14.95 15.97
CA LEU A 251 8.71 -15.23 17.39
C LEU A 251 7.95 -16.48 17.88
N TYR A 252 6.70 -16.62 17.43
CA TYR A 252 5.85 -17.74 17.81
C TYR A 252 6.42 -19.07 17.30
N ASP A 253 6.92 -19.09 16.07
CA ASP A 253 7.50 -20.29 15.47
C ASP A 253 8.83 -20.69 16.15
N LYS A 254 9.58 -19.71 16.65
CA LYS A 254 10.88 -19.96 17.28
C LYS A 254 10.83 -20.30 18.76
N LYS A 255 9.82 -19.81 19.49
CA LYS A 255 9.78 -19.93 20.95
C LYS A 255 8.36 -20.07 21.50
N THR A 256 8.15 -21.10 22.31
CA THR A 256 6.88 -21.36 23.01
C THR A 256 6.46 -20.24 23.99
N TRP A 257 7.38 -19.42 24.48
CA TRP A 257 7.06 -18.30 25.39
C TRP A 257 6.41 -17.10 24.70
N ALA A 258 6.51 -16.99 23.39
CA ALA A 258 5.86 -15.90 22.63
C ALA A 258 4.33 -16.03 22.61
N LYS A 259 3.78 -17.21 22.85
CA LYS A 259 2.32 -17.47 22.89
C LYS A 259 1.56 -16.60 23.90
N PRO A 260 2.00 -16.46 25.17
CA PRO A 260 1.33 -15.57 26.13
C PRO A 260 1.49 -14.08 25.80
N ALA A 261 2.61 -13.68 25.21
CA ALA A 261 2.87 -12.27 24.85
C ALA A 261 1.93 -11.76 23.77
N LEU A 262 1.59 -12.58 22.78
CA LEU A 262 0.60 -12.26 21.74
C LEU A 262 -0.80 -12.02 22.32
N TRP A 263 -1.19 -12.85 23.28
CA TRP A 263 -2.46 -12.72 23.99
C TRP A 263 -2.57 -11.41 24.79
N CYS A 264 -1.51 -11.07 25.51
CA CYS A 264 -1.45 -9.82 26.28
C CYS A 264 -1.46 -8.58 25.39
N TRP A 265 -0.80 -8.64 24.23
CA TRP A 265 -0.75 -7.53 23.27
C TRP A 265 -2.13 -7.27 22.64
N SER A 266 -2.83 -8.32 22.18
CA SER A 266 -4.16 -8.20 21.59
C SER A 266 -5.20 -7.64 22.58
N LEU A 267 -5.14 -8.05 23.85
CA LEU A 267 -6.03 -7.55 24.90
C LEU A 267 -5.75 -6.11 25.32
N ARG A 268 -4.50 -5.67 25.28
CA ARG A 268 -4.14 -4.28 25.62
C ARG A 268 -4.49 -3.32 24.48
N SER A 269 -4.28 -3.71 23.23
CA SER A 269 -4.63 -2.85 22.08
C SER A 269 -6.13 -2.59 21.97
N THR A 270 -6.97 -3.60 22.29
CA THR A 270 -8.43 -3.45 22.33
C THR A 270 -8.91 -2.61 23.50
N ARG A 271 -8.26 -2.66 24.68
CA ARG A 271 -8.67 -1.88 25.85
C ARG A 271 -8.23 -0.41 25.79
N CYS A 272 -7.15 -0.08 25.11
CA CYS A 272 -6.69 1.32 24.99
C CYS A 272 -7.61 2.18 24.10
N SER A 273 -8.35 1.54 23.17
CA SER A 273 -9.30 2.24 22.30
C SER A 273 -10.63 2.65 22.96
N ILE A 274 -10.93 2.15 24.18
CA ILE A 274 -12.27 2.29 24.78
C ILE A 274 -12.30 3.20 26.03
N ARG A 275 -11.16 3.61 26.57
CA ARG A 275 -11.16 4.55 27.71
C ARG A 275 -10.94 5.99 27.26
N CYS A 276 -12.03 6.68 26.91
CA CYS A 276 -12.15 8.11 27.22
C CYS A 276 -12.10 8.24 28.75
N SER A 277 -10.97 8.63 29.31
CA SER A 277 -10.85 8.89 30.73
C SER A 277 -11.66 10.13 31.08
N PRO A 278 -12.52 10.12 32.11
CA PRO A 278 -13.07 11.37 32.63
C PRO A 278 -11.90 12.17 33.17
N ALA A 279 -11.85 13.47 32.77
CA ALA A 279 -10.87 14.41 33.26
C ALA A 279 -10.93 14.43 34.79
N SER A 280 -9.87 13.99 35.43
CA SER A 280 -9.67 14.23 36.88
C SER A 280 -9.49 15.72 37.09
N ARG A 281 -10.22 16.25 38.06
CA ARG A 281 -10.28 17.62 38.55
C ARG A 281 -8.91 18.26 38.79
#